data_6ded1bd6771b4cbac934b190f654a131
#
_entry.id   6ded1bd6771b4cbac934b190f654a131
#
_cell.length_a   1.000
_cell.length_b   1.000
_cell.length_c   1.000
_cell.angle_alpha   90.00
_cell.angle_beta   90.00
_cell.angle_gamma   90.00
#
_symmetry.space_group_name_H-M   'P 1'
#
loop_
_entity.id
_entity.type
_entity.pdbx_description
1 polymer ?
#
loop_
_entity_poly.entity_id
_entity_poly.type
_entity_poly.pdbx_seq_one_letter_code
_entity_poly.pdbx_strand_id
1 'polypeptide(L)'
;MNRFLSILSICLVLFPAFAHARIDVIPRKIVMDARGHGAEITILNLFNEPGTFRVDLVSMRQNEDGSYTSLEAPLDENFDPEKIVRFSPRQFTLPADGRQKIRLSLRKPADLPDGEYRFHVKAL
;
A
#
# COMPACT_ATOMS: atom_id res chain seq x y z
N MET A 1 15.82 -58.16 -9.86
CA MET A 1 16.80 -57.15 -9.46
C MET A 1 16.45 -55.69 -9.84
N ASN A 2 15.24 -55.45 -10.22
CA ASN A 2 14.81 -54.12 -10.68
C ASN A 2 13.87 -53.39 -9.70
N ARG A 3 13.95 -53.78 -8.43
CA ARG A 3 13.05 -53.21 -7.41
C ARG A 3 13.67 -52.03 -6.62
N PHE A 4 14.90 -51.73 -6.84
CA PHE A 4 15.61 -50.63 -6.12
C PHE A 4 15.66 -49.30 -6.91
N LEU A 5 15.25 -49.30 -8.17
CA LEU A 5 15.25 -48.09 -9.00
C LEU A 5 13.98 -47.25 -8.94
N SER A 6 12.94 -47.73 -8.24
CA SER A 6 11.64 -47.03 -8.20
C SER A 6 11.43 -46.12 -7.02
N ILE A 7 12.39 -45.98 -6.13
CA ILE A 7 12.24 -45.15 -4.92
C ILE A 7 12.99 -43.79 -5.01
N LEU A 8 13.73 -43.58 -6.09
CA LEU A 8 14.53 -42.38 -6.23
C LEU A 8 13.87 -41.26 -7.05
N SER A 9 12.59 -41.38 -7.36
CA SER A 9 11.95 -40.43 -8.27
C SER A 9 10.79 -39.62 -7.68
N ILE A 10 10.64 -39.55 -6.38
CA ILE A 10 9.56 -38.71 -5.77
C ILE A 10 10.16 -37.90 -4.60
N CYS A 11 11.21 -37.18 -4.89
CA CYS A 11 11.51 -35.93 -4.18
C CYS A 11 11.23 -34.77 -5.12
N LEU A 12 9.98 -34.66 -5.53
CA LEU A 12 9.48 -33.40 -6.09
C LEU A 12 9.41 -32.43 -4.91
N VAL A 13 10.50 -31.72 -4.72
CA VAL A 13 10.61 -30.65 -3.75
C VAL A 13 9.58 -29.61 -4.11
N LEU A 14 8.45 -29.63 -3.40
CA LEU A 14 7.52 -28.53 -3.36
C LEU A 14 8.25 -27.35 -2.69
N PHE A 15 8.98 -26.58 -3.51
CA PHE A 15 9.41 -25.26 -3.08
C PHE A 15 8.13 -24.44 -2.93
N PRO A 16 7.85 -23.94 -1.70
CA PRO A 16 6.81 -22.95 -1.57
C PRO A 16 7.22 -21.76 -2.42
N ALA A 17 6.45 -21.47 -3.45
CA ALA A 17 6.59 -20.22 -4.16
C ALA A 17 6.23 -19.11 -3.17
N PHE A 18 7.23 -18.48 -2.60
CA PHE A 18 7.02 -17.26 -1.82
C PHE A 18 6.49 -16.22 -2.81
N ALA A 19 5.19 -15.97 -2.72
CA ALA A 19 4.58 -14.85 -3.42
C ALA A 19 5.13 -13.56 -2.79
N HIS A 20 6.16 -13.01 -3.39
CA HIS A 20 6.67 -11.70 -3.00
C HIS A 20 5.68 -10.64 -3.46
N ALA A 21 5.35 -9.71 -2.57
CA ALA A 21 4.64 -8.50 -2.98
C ALA A 21 5.48 -7.80 -4.05
N ARG A 22 4.88 -7.59 -5.25
CA ARG A 22 5.57 -7.02 -6.40
C ARG A 22 5.13 -5.60 -6.71
N ILE A 23 4.61 -4.94 -5.71
CA ILE A 23 4.31 -3.50 -5.72
C ILE A 23 5.15 -2.87 -4.62
N ASP A 24 5.82 -1.80 -4.93
CA ASP A 24 6.53 -1.01 -3.92
C ASP A 24 6.01 0.43 -3.91
N VAL A 25 6.04 1.06 -2.76
CA VAL A 25 5.63 2.44 -2.55
C VAL A 25 6.76 3.20 -1.87
N ILE A 26 7.21 4.26 -2.49
CA ILE A 26 8.34 5.06 -2.03
C ILE A 26 7.94 6.53 -1.92
N PRO A 27 8.16 7.21 -0.80
CA PRO A 27 8.62 6.68 0.49
C PRO A 27 7.51 5.91 1.23
N ARG A 28 7.89 5.10 2.21
CA ARG A 28 6.92 4.32 2.99
C ARG A 28 6.24 5.11 4.09
N LYS A 29 6.81 6.26 4.43
CA LYS A 29 6.27 7.17 5.44
C LYS A 29 6.49 8.60 5.00
N ILE A 30 5.44 9.40 5.09
CA ILE A 30 5.50 10.85 4.86
C ILE A 30 4.83 11.57 6.02
N VAL A 31 5.31 12.76 6.30
CA VAL A 31 4.71 13.69 7.27
C VAL A 31 4.26 14.91 6.49
N MET A 32 2.99 15.27 6.63
CA MET A 32 2.39 16.41 5.97
C MET A 32 2.00 17.45 7.02
N ASP A 33 2.43 18.68 6.81
CA ASP A 33 2.04 19.84 7.62
C ASP A 33 0.84 20.54 6.94
N ALA A 34 -0.12 20.98 7.74
CA ALA A 34 -1.27 21.75 7.26
C ALA A 34 -0.89 23.07 6.56
N ARG A 35 0.27 23.60 6.84
CA ARG A 35 0.84 24.78 6.17
C ARG A 35 1.64 24.42 4.92
N GLY A 36 1.94 23.14 4.78
CA GLY A 36 2.85 22.65 3.76
C GLY A 36 2.20 22.52 2.41
N HIS A 37 3.06 22.43 1.45
CA HIS A 37 2.78 22.01 0.11
C HIS A 37 2.67 20.50 0.11
N GLY A 38 1.73 19.92 -0.50
CA GLY A 38 1.46 18.49 -0.52
C GLY A 38 2.68 17.55 -0.49
N ALA A 39 2.44 16.30 -0.56
CA ALA A 39 3.46 15.27 -0.61
C ALA A 39 3.35 14.48 -1.92
N GLU A 40 4.39 13.75 -2.24
CA GLU A 40 4.45 12.90 -3.41
C GLU A 40 4.96 11.52 -3.03
N ILE A 41 4.27 10.49 -3.50
CA ILE A 41 4.71 9.11 -3.40
C ILE A 41 4.88 8.52 -4.79
N THR A 42 5.72 7.52 -4.92
CA THR A 42 5.92 6.80 -6.17
C THR A 42 5.51 5.34 -6.00
N ILE A 43 4.69 4.86 -6.90
CA ILE A 43 4.28 3.46 -6.96
C ILE A 43 5.06 2.78 -8.08
N LEU A 44 5.66 1.64 -7.76
CA LEU A 44 6.47 0.83 -8.65
C LEU A 44 5.76 -0.47 -8.98
N ASN A 45 5.65 -0.77 -10.27
CA ASN A 45 5.22 -2.09 -10.72
C ASN A 45 6.44 -3.01 -10.86
N LEU A 46 6.63 -3.91 -9.92
CA LEU A 46 7.71 -4.88 -9.94
C LEU A 46 7.34 -6.21 -10.61
N PHE A 47 6.13 -6.30 -11.17
CA PHE A 47 5.75 -7.43 -12.00
C PHE A 47 6.43 -7.40 -13.37
N ASN A 48 6.57 -8.54 -13.99
CA ASN A 48 7.15 -8.69 -15.34
C ASN A 48 6.16 -8.36 -16.47
N GLU A 49 4.98 -7.88 -16.12
CA GLU A 49 3.89 -7.60 -17.05
C GLU A 49 3.18 -6.31 -16.67
N PRO A 50 2.49 -5.63 -17.60
CA PRO A 50 1.68 -4.47 -17.30
C PRO A 50 0.55 -4.82 -16.31
N GLY A 51 0.17 -3.84 -15.50
CA GLY A 51 -0.93 -3.98 -14.56
C GLY A 51 -1.67 -2.66 -14.34
N THR A 52 -2.93 -2.77 -13.97
CA THR A 52 -3.75 -1.64 -13.55
C THR A 52 -3.80 -1.60 -12.04
N PHE A 53 -3.52 -0.42 -11.49
CA PHE A 53 -3.42 -0.19 -10.05
C PHE A 53 -4.44 0.86 -9.63
N ARG A 54 -4.94 0.69 -8.43
CA ARG A 54 -5.81 1.64 -7.78
C ARG A 54 -5.23 2.05 -6.44
N VAL A 55 -5.38 3.31 -6.10
CA VAL A 55 -4.93 3.88 -4.82
C VAL A 55 -6.15 4.26 -4.00
N ASP A 56 -6.18 3.79 -2.77
CA ASP A 56 -7.19 4.13 -1.78
C ASP A 56 -6.53 4.69 -0.51
N LEU A 57 -7.25 5.57 0.17
CA LEU A 57 -6.90 6.02 1.51
C LEU A 57 -7.68 5.21 2.52
N VAL A 58 -7.01 4.66 3.49
CA VAL A 58 -7.63 3.82 4.51
C VAL A 58 -7.21 4.24 5.90
N SER A 59 -8.10 4.06 6.86
CA SER A 59 -7.78 4.16 8.27
C SER A 59 -7.43 2.79 8.81
N MET A 60 -6.34 2.72 9.58
CA MET A 60 -5.89 1.48 10.21
C MET A 60 -5.60 1.73 11.69
N ARG A 61 -5.88 0.73 12.50
CA ARG A 61 -5.47 0.68 13.89
C ARG A 61 -4.30 -0.26 14.05
N GLN A 62 -3.26 0.20 14.74
CA GLN A 62 -2.16 -0.66 15.13
C GLN A 62 -2.57 -1.48 16.37
N ASN A 63 -2.39 -2.78 16.28
CA ASN A 63 -2.62 -3.71 17.38
C ASN A 63 -1.39 -3.79 18.29
N GLU A 64 -1.55 -4.36 19.47
CA GLU A 64 -0.47 -4.50 20.46
C GLU A 64 0.70 -5.36 19.94
N ASP A 65 0.43 -6.30 19.06
CA ASP A 65 1.45 -7.16 18.42
C ASP A 65 2.19 -6.49 17.25
N GLY A 66 1.86 -5.23 16.94
CA GLY A 66 2.44 -4.47 15.83
C GLY A 66 1.74 -4.67 14.48
N SER A 67 0.79 -5.56 14.38
CA SER A 67 -0.03 -5.72 13.18
C SER A 67 -1.03 -4.57 13.02
N TYR A 68 -1.63 -4.46 11.84
CA TYR A 68 -2.63 -3.44 11.54
C TYR A 68 -3.97 -4.07 11.16
N THR A 69 -5.03 -3.45 11.64
CA THR A 69 -6.41 -3.81 11.27
C THR A 69 -7.02 -2.65 10.48
N SER A 70 -7.51 -2.94 9.28
CA SER A 70 -8.27 -1.97 8.48
C SER A 70 -9.59 -1.65 9.17
N LEU A 71 -9.95 -0.37 9.17
CA LEU A 71 -11.18 0.13 9.76
C LEU A 71 -12.13 0.59 8.65
N GLU A 72 -13.41 0.32 8.83
CA GLU A 72 -14.47 0.82 7.94
C GLU A 72 -14.77 2.31 8.19
N ALA A 73 -14.48 2.79 9.40
CA ALA A 73 -14.65 4.18 9.79
C ALA A 73 -13.31 4.79 10.25
N PRO A 74 -13.15 6.11 10.17
CA PRO A 74 -11.96 6.78 10.67
C PRO A 74 -11.73 6.51 12.16
N LEU A 75 -10.46 6.41 12.56
CA LEU A 75 -10.06 6.29 13.97
C LEU A 75 -10.48 7.50 14.80
N ASP A 76 -10.38 8.68 14.19
CA ASP A 76 -10.81 9.94 14.76
C ASP A 76 -11.98 10.46 13.95
N GLU A 77 -13.11 10.66 14.59
CA GLU A 77 -14.34 11.15 13.94
C GLU A 77 -14.18 12.55 13.34
N ASN A 78 -13.19 13.32 13.78
CA ASN A 78 -12.89 14.63 13.24
C ASN A 78 -11.97 14.57 12.02
N PHE A 79 -11.37 13.43 11.75
CA PHE A 79 -10.43 13.26 10.65
C PHE A 79 -10.81 12.08 9.77
N ASP A 80 -11.50 12.39 8.68
CA ASP A 80 -11.74 11.44 7.59
C ASP A 80 -10.76 11.71 6.46
N PRO A 81 -9.77 10.81 6.21
CA PRO A 81 -8.78 11.03 5.17
C PRO A 81 -9.41 11.21 3.79
N GLU A 82 -10.51 10.56 3.49
CA GLU A 82 -11.22 10.69 2.21
C GLU A 82 -11.73 12.12 1.94
N LYS A 83 -12.03 12.85 3.00
CA LYS A 83 -12.54 14.23 2.92
C LYS A 83 -11.44 15.28 2.97
N ILE A 84 -10.35 14.98 3.65
CA ILE A 84 -9.29 15.94 3.99
C ILE A 84 -8.10 15.83 3.07
N VAL A 85 -7.79 14.62 2.62
CA VAL A 85 -6.64 14.35 1.74
C VAL A 85 -7.14 14.20 0.30
N ARG A 86 -6.56 14.98 -0.60
CA ARG A 86 -6.74 14.82 -2.03
C ARG A 86 -5.52 14.18 -2.64
N PHE A 87 -5.75 13.29 -3.57
CA PHE A 87 -4.67 12.61 -4.27
C PHE A 87 -5.05 12.30 -5.72
N SER A 88 -4.05 12.25 -6.57
CA SER A 88 -4.22 11.99 -8.00
C SER A 88 -2.92 11.43 -8.59
N PRO A 89 -2.99 10.50 -9.55
CA PRO A 89 -4.18 9.81 -10.06
C PRO A 89 -4.69 8.72 -9.09
N ARG A 90 -5.95 8.36 -9.21
CA ARG A 90 -6.56 7.31 -8.37
C ARG A 90 -6.43 5.92 -8.96
N GLN A 91 -6.39 5.84 -10.28
CA GLN A 91 -6.23 4.61 -11.04
C GLN A 91 -5.35 4.86 -12.25
N PHE A 92 -4.47 3.92 -12.54
CA PHE A 92 -3.51 4.03 -13.64
C PHE A 92 -3.01 2.64 -14.06
N THR A 93 -2.53 2.57 -15.29
CA THR A 93 -1.90 1.37 -15.83
C THR A 93 -0.40 1.61 -15.97
N LEU A 94 0.40 0.67 -15.46
CA LEU A 94 1.85 0.72 -15.56
C LEU A 94 2.38 -0.45 -16.38
N PRO A 95 3.36 -0.20 -17.26
CA PRO A 95 4.11 -1.29 -17.87
C PRO A 95 4.94 -2.04 -16.81
N ALA A 96 5.51 -3.18 -17.20
CA ALA A 96 6.49 -3.85 -16.35
C ALA A 96 7.61 -2.89 -15.96
N ASP A 97 8.01 -2.92 -14.69
CA ASP A 97 9.02 -2.01 -14.11
C ASP A 97 8.67 -0.51 -14.20
N GLY A 98 7.43 -0.20 -14.56
CA GLY A 98 6.93 1.17 -14.62
C GLY A 98 6.69 1.78 -13.24
N ARG A 99 6.64 3.09 -13.20
CA ARG A 99 6.42 3.86 -11.97
C ARG A 99 5.45 5.01 -12.21
N GLN A 100 4.66 5.30 -11.19
CA GLN A 100 3.70 6.39 -11.18
C GLN A 100 3.84 7.23 -9.92
N LYS A 101 3.93 8.52 -10.09
CA LYS A 101 3.88 9.49 -8.99
C LYS A 101 2.44 9.80 -8.63
N ILE A 102 2.15 9.74 -7.34
CA ILE A 102 0.87 10.14 -6.76
C ILE A 102 1.10 11.40 -5.94
N ARG A 103 0.36 12.43 -6.26
CA ARG A 103 0.41 13.69 -5.51
C ARG A 103 -0.69 13.71 -4.46
N LEU A 104 -0.32 14.07 -3.23
CA LEU A 104 -1.23 14.22 -2.11
C LEU A 104 -1.22 15.67 -1.66
N SER A 105 -2.38 16.17 -1.31
CA SER A 105 -2.54 17.50 -0.70
C SER A 105 -3.55 17.45 0.42
N LEU A 106 -3.33 18.29 1.44
CA LEU A 106 -4.23 18.43 2.58
C LEU A 106 -5.17 19.59 2.37
N ARG A 107 -6.43 19.37 2.72
CA ARG A 107 -7.42 20.42 2.92
C ARG A 107 -7.92 20.38 4.36
N LYS A 108 -7.19 21.05 5.24
CA LYS A 108 -7.56 21.13 6.65
C LYS A 108 -8.84 21.94 6.80
N PRO A 109 -9.96 21.37 7.33
CA PRO A 109 -11.12 22.14 7.72
C PRO A 109 -10.77 23.12 8.84
N ALA A 110 -11.45 24.26 8.88
CA ALA A 110 -11.20 25.28 9.88
C ALA A 110 -11.52 24.81 11.32
N ASP A 111 -12.42 23.85 11.44
CA ASP A 111 -12.88 23.27 12.72
C ASP A 111 -12.09 22.03 13.15
N LEU A 112 -11.11 21.58 12.36
CA LEU A 112 -10.26 20.46 12.75
C LEU A 112 -9.33 20.85 13.88
N PRO A 113 -9.40 20.20 15.07
CA PRO A 113 -8.51 20.47 16.18
C PRO A 113 -7.05 20.26 15.79
N ASP A 114 -6.15 21.03 16.40
CA ASP A 114 -4.72 20.82 16.25
C ASP A 114 -4.33 19.46 16.84
N GLY A 115 -3.48 18.73 16.14
CA GLY A 115 -3.04 17.43 16.56
C GLY A 115 -2.35 16.66 15.45
N GLU A 116 -1.98 15.45 15.76
CA GLU A 116 -1.42 14.50 14.82
C GLU A 116 -2.50 13.52 14.34
N TYR A 117 -2.66 13.43 13.04
CA TYR A 117 -3.62 12.52 12.40
C TYR A 117 -2.87 11.56 11.50
N ARG A 118 -3.36 10.32 11.41
CA ARG A 118 -2.72 9.26 10.63
C ARG A 118 -3.70 8.63 9.66
N PHE A 119 -3.20 8.30 8.49
CA PHE A 119 -3.90 7.51 7.50
C PHE A 119 -2.90 6.66 6.71
N HIS A 120 -3.42 5.69 5.99
CA HIS A 120 -2.61 4.79 5.17
C HIS A 120 -3.01 4.91 3.71
N VAL A 121 -2.02 4.84 2.85
CA VAL A 121 -2.21 4.74 1.40
C VAL A 121 -2.08 3.29 1.02
N LYS A 122 -3.11 2.77 0.38
CA LYS A 122 -3.16 1.39 -0.07
C LYS A 122 -3.16 1.34 -1.60
N ALA A 123 -2.23 0.61 -2.19
CA ALA A 123 -2.19 0.31 -3.61
C ALA A 123 -2.66 -1.13 -3.85
N LEU A 124 -3.56 -1.29 -4.80
CA LEU A 124 -4.19 -2.56 -5.15
C LEU A 124 -3.93 -2.94 -6.60
#